data_3592b13f8d9ec83fe5763d97fac30493
#
_entry.id   3592b13f8d9ec83fe5763d97fac30493
#
_cell.length_a   1.000
_cell.length_b   1.000
_cell.length_c   1.000
_cell.angle_alpha   90.00
_cell.angle_beta   90.00
_cell.angle_gamma   90.00
#
_symmetry.space_group_name_H-M   'P 1'
#
loop_
_entity.id
_entity.type
_entity.pdbx_description
1 polymer ?
#
loop_
_entity_poly.entity_id
_entity_poly.type
_entity_poly.pdbx_seq_one_letter_code
_entity_poly.pdbx_strand_id
1 'polypeptide(L)'
;MYICSTDKHKPAYIPAFERWSLYKSIWMNHWEEFRKIYDRRFLSKYGELSEAKIEEVEKLLGCGNFQNGFQRYSCEECDVNLIVPFSCKSRLCLSCYRKKLFGWSVNLSHILNLDLRHIHITFTIPGTVSNILFQRRCEVEDMITVAAEVYKKELIKFARLKFKKEEITISDKDWLPGSIATLHKCGNSLNFNPHIHLVGTRAIIHKETKEVLHLSFLRYKKFAFSWMKTFCKHYEKEKVISNAESLVIQNKYKNGFHVYFQPIASEEKEPLFRTSEYIASGFFHNSQIQKVDDGKKEITFRYKSWVEKDTREKSFQDQTIDVYEFMARMLFFLPDPNRKMIRYYGIYANRIMVRHASLEAAAHQPDNSILSQRTWAQAIENSFDAKPENCPDCAKRMQLTVVYSYSARKTIEGLKETHTYLKGYFRPKVRSP
;
A
#
# COMPACT_ATOMS: atom_id res chain seq x y z
N MET A 1 21.43 7.33 -2.31
CA MET A 1 22.27 6.91 -3.46
C MET A 1 22.41 5.39 -3.33
N TYR A 2 21.64 4.60 -4.07
CA TYR A 2 21.88 3.17 -4.16
C TYR A 2 23.03 3.01 -5.15
N ILE A 3 24.19 2.65 -4.63
CA ILE A 3 25.31 2.21 -5.47
C ILE A 3 24.90 0.85 -6.01
N CYS A 4 24.59 0.79 -7.30
CA CYS A 4 24.47 -0.45 -8.03
C CYS A 4 25.90 -0.96 -8.21
N SER A 5 26.43 -1.72 -7.24
CA SER A 5 27.67 -2.44 -7.44
C SER A 5 27.33 -3.73 -8.18
N THR A 6 27.99 -3.96 -9.28
CA THR A 6 27.97 -5.20 -10.07
C THR A 6 28.67 -6.36 -9.35
N ASP A 7 29.01 -6.21 -8.07
CA ASP A 7 29.64 -7.23 -7.25
C ASP A 7 28.62 -8.22 -6.68
N LYS A 8 28.97 -9.49 -6.77
CA LYS A 8 28.18 -10.68 -6.41
C LYS A 8 27.83 -10.82 -4.92
N HIS A 9 28.08 -9.81 -4.09
CA HIS A 9 27.73 -9.82 -2.68
C HIS A 9 26.53 -8.90 -2.42
N LYS A 10 25.41 -9.48 -2.02
CA LYS A 10 24.27 -8.69 -1.53
C LYS A 10 24.74 -7.82 -0.36
N PRO A 11 24.32 -6.55 -0.28
CA PRO A 11 24.75 -5.66 0.80
C PRO A 11 24.38 -6.26 2.17
N ALA A 12 25.30 -6.13 3.11
CA ALA A 12 25.05 -6.54 4.48
C ALA A 12 23.80 -5.83 5.03
N TYR A 13 23.00 -6.54 5.81
CA TYR A 13 21.84 -5.94 6.46
C TYR A 13 22.28 -4.90 7.49
N ILE A 14 21.81 -3.66 7.32
CA ILE A 14 22.00 -2.60 8.31
C ILE A 14 20.70 -2.46 9.12
N PRO A 15 20.72 -2.67 10.44
CA PRO A 15 19.56 -2.51 11.30
C PRO A 15 18.94 -1.11 11.23
N ALA A 16 17.63 -1.00 11.44
CA ALA A 16 16.89 0.25 11.28
C ALA A 16 17.38 1.39 12.20
N PHE A 17 17.96 1.08 13.36
CA PHE A 17 18.52 2.05 14.30
C PHE A 17 19.86 2.65 13.83
N GLU A 18 20.60 1.94 12.99
CA GLU A 18 21.87 2.42 12.40
C GLU A 18 21.64 3.18 11.09
N ARG A 19 20.45 3.05 10.52
CA ARG A 19 20.11 3.74 9.28
C ARG A 19 19.64 5.15 9.56
N TRP A 20 20.43 6.12 9.15
CA TRP A 20 19.94 7.49 9.10
C TRP A 20 18.87 7.62 8.00
N SER A 21 17.74 8.22 8.32
CA SER A 21 16.67 8.51 7.36
C SER A 21 16.26 9.97 7.48
N LEU A 22 16.42 10.73 6.40
CA LEU A 22 15.92 12.11 6.32
C LEU A 22 14.43 12.19 6.70
N TYR A 23 13.64 11.20 6.32
CA TYR A 23 12.24 11.14 6.69
C TYR A 23 12.03 11.06 8.21
N LYS A 24 12.79 10.21 8.90
CA LYS A 24 12.67 10.08 10.35
C LYS A 24 13.15 11.35 11.05
N SER A 25 14.23 11.98 10.57
CA SER A 25 14.73 13.23 11.16
C SER A 25 13.72 14.37 11.10
N ILE A 26 12.92 14.47 10.03
CA ILE A 26 11.83 15.46 9.94
C ILE A 26 10.90 15.34 11.15
N TRP A 27 10.46 14.11 11.46
CA TRP A 27 9.56 13.88 12.58
C TRP A 27 10.23 14.11 13.94
N MET A 28 11.49 13.72 14.07
CA MET A 28 12.26 13.92 15.31
C MET A 28 12.50 15.41 15.61
N ASN A 29 12.82 16.20 14.57
CA ASN A 29 13.21 17.60 14.75
C ASN A 29 12.01 18.54 14.84
N HIS A 30 10.88 18.20 14.20
CA HIS A 30 9.78 19.12 14.00
C HIS A 30 8.46 18.73 14.66
N TRP A 31 8.34 17.51 15.24
CA TRP A 31 7.06 17.01 15.77
C TRP A 31 6.44 17.86 16.87
N GLU A 32 7.24 18.24 17.84
CA GLU A 32 6.74 19.02 18.99
C GLU A 32 6.23 20.42 18.58
N GLU A 33 6.95 21.09 17.68
CA GLU A 33 6.50 22.37 17.15
C GLU A 33 5.27 22.20 16.24
N PHE A 34 5.27 21.18 15.39
CA PHE A 34 4.14 20.84 14.54
C PHE A 34 2.84 20.66 15.34
N ARG A 35 2.87 19.92 16.43
CA ARG A 35 1.71 19.73 17.32
C ARG A 35 1.15 21.06 17.84
N LYS A 36 2.04 21.94 18.30
CA LYS A 36 1.64 23.26 18.85
C LYS A 36 0.96 24.17 17.81
N ILE A 37 1.35 24.07 16.55
CA ILE A 37 0.84 24.93 15.49
C ILE A 37 -0.27 24.29 14.67
N TYR A 38 -0.55 22.99 14.84
CA TYR A 38 -1.42 22.23 13.95
C TYR A 38 -2.82 22.84 13.83
N ASP A 39 -3.48 23.10 14.94
CA ASP A 39 -4.85 23.59 14.93
C ASP A 39 -4.96 24.97 14.25
N ARG A 40 -4.00 25.85 14.51
CA ARG A 40 -3.96 27.18 13.89
C ARG A 40 -3.73 27.14 12.38
N ARG A 41 -2.86 26.22 11.89
CA ARG A 41 -2.43 26.19 10.48
C ARG A 41 -3.17 25.18 9.61
N PHE A 42 -3.57 24.04 10.17
CA PHE A 42 -3.93 22.88 9.38
C PHE A 42 -5.32 22.31 9.68
N LEU A 43 -5.91 22.60 10.82
CA LEU A 43 -7.24 22.11 11.20
C LEU A 43 -8.31 22.43 10.14
N SER A 44 -8.32 23.66 9.62
CA SER A 44 -9.28 24.08 8.60
C SER A 44 -9.12 23.33 7.28
N LYS A 45 -7.88 22.93 6.94
CA LYS A 45 -7.54 22.29 5.66
C LYS A 45 -7.59 20.76 5.74
N TYR A 46 -7.05 20.15 6.80
CA TYR A 46 -6.83 18.72 6.90
C TYR A 46 -7.66 18.01 7.97
N GLY A 47 -8.48 18.76 8.72
CA GLY A 47 -9.26 18.21 9.84
C GLY A 47 -8.45 18.03 11.10
N GLU A 48 -9.05 17.41 12.10
CA GLU A 48 -8.43 17.20 13.42
C GLU A 48 -7.23 16.25 13.37
N LEU A 49 -6.25 16.55 14.22
CA LEU A 49 -5.14 15.65 14.50
C LEU A 49 -5.60 14.61 15.55
N SER A 50 -6.18 13.50 15.07
CA SER A 50 -6.72 12.45 15.95
C SER A 50 -5.63 11.76 16.76
N GLU A 51 -5.99 11.25 17.95
CA GLU A 51 -5.12 10.46 18.81
C GLU A 51 -4.48 9.28 18.06
N ALA A 52 -5.22 8.65 17.16
CA ALA A 52 -4.71 7.57 16.35
C ALA A 52 -3.56 7.98 15.41
N LYS A 53 -3.57 9.22 14.91
CA LYS A 53 -2.47 9.77 14.09
C LYS A 53 -1.27 10.12 14.97
N ILE A 54 -1.52 10.66 16.15
CA ILE A 54 -0.48 10.95 17.16
C ILE A 54 0.23 9.65 17.52
N GLU A 55 -0.50 8.59 17.84
CA GLU A 55 0.05 7.27 18.17
C GLU A 55 0.92 6.70 17.03
N GLU A 56 0.53 6.88 15.78
CA GLU A 56 1.34 6.44 14.63
C GLU A 56 2.67 7.22 14.53
N VAL A 57 2.70 8.50 14.89
CA VAL A 57 3.94 9.27 14.95
C VAL A 57 4.81 8.80 16.11
N GLU A 58 4.25 8.60 17.30
CA GLU A 58 4.98 8.09 18.47
C GLU A 58 5.62 6.73 18.20
N LYS A 59 4.89 5.82 17.54
CA LYS A 59 5.45 4.55 17.06
C LYS A 59 6.60 4.77 16.08
N LEU A 60 6.49 5.73 15.16
CA LEU A 60 7.58 6.06 14.22
C LEU A 60 8.81 6.60 14.97
N LEU A 61 8.61 7.54 15.89
CA LEU A 61 9.71 8.10 16.70
C LEU A 61 10.43 7.02 17.52
N GLY A 62 9.68 6.06 18.05
CA GLY A 62 10.21 4.89 18.74
C GLY A 62 10.80 3.80 17.83
N CYS A 63 10.82 3.99 16.52
CA CYS A 63 11.34 2.99 15.59
C CYS A 63 12.84 2.77 15.79
N GLY A 64 13.24 1.51 15.94
CA GLY A 64 14.64 1.14 16.19
C GLY A 64 15.05 1.25 17.66
N ASN A 65 14.16 1.63 18.58
CA ASN A 65 14.45 1.64 20.00
C ASN A 65 14.41 0.22 20.56
N PHE A 66 15.53 -0.23 21.14
CA PHE A 66 15.66 -1.57 21.73
C PHE A 66 14.75 -1.79 22.94
N GLN A 67 14.31 -0.73 23.61
CA GLN A 67 13.34 -0.84 24.71
C GLN A 67 12.00 -1.44 24.24
N ASN A 68 11.68 -1.31 22.94
CA ASN A 68 10.48 -1.90 22.35
C ASN A 68 10.64 -3.40 22.04
N GLY A 69 11.83 -3.96 22.28
CA GLY A 69 12.19 -5.33 22.02
C GLY A 69 13.12 -5.49 20.81
N PHE A 70 13.85 -6.58 20.80
CA PHE A 70 14.83 -6.90 19.78
C PHE A 70 15.10 -8.40 19.67
N GLN A 71 15.80 -8.78 18.62
CA GLN A 71 16.40 -10.09 18.40
C GLN A 71 17.91 -9.92 18.28
N ARG A 72 18.70 -10.87 18.84
CA ARG A 72 20.14 -10.95 18.65
C ARG A 72 20.47 -12.22 17.89
N TYR A 73 21.22 -12.05 16.82
CA TYR A 73 21.82 -13.11 16.04
C TYR A 73 23.32 -13.11 16.29
N SER A 74 23.91 -14.27 16.52
CA SER A 74 25.35 -14.44 16.79
C SER A 74 25.97 -15.38 15.76
N CYS A 75 27.20 -15.05 15.33
CA CYS A 75 28.02 -15.92 14.50
C CYS A 75 28.96 -16.70 15.41
N GLU A 76 28.95 -18.03 15.34
CA GLU A 76 29.83 -18.86 16.18
C GLU A 76 31.30 -18.80 15.75
N GLU A 77 31.58 -18.45 14.49
CA GLU A 77 32.94 -18.45 13.97
C GLU A 77 33.66 -17.10 14.06
N CYS A 78 32.92 -16.00 13.97
CA CYS A 78 33.48 -14.65 13.89
C CYS A 78 33.21 -13.81 15.16
N ASP A 79 32.51 -14.37 16.16
CA ASP A 79 32.05 -13.64 17.37
C ASP A 79 31.25 -12.36 17.05
N VAL A 80 30.70 -12.28 15.84
CA VAL A 80 29.86 -11.15 15.38
C VAL A 80 28.47 -11.27 15.93
N ASN A 81 28.00 -10.20 16.57
CA ASN A 81 26.65 -10.10 17.08
C ASN A 81 25.86 -9.03 16.32
N LEU A 82 24.71 -9.40 15.75
CA LEU A 82 23.76 -8.49 15.12
C LEU A 82 22.51 -8.33 15.97
N ILE A 83 22.23 -7.11 16.42
CA ILE A 83 21.02 -6.81 17.19
C ILE A 83 20.00 -6.14 16.28
N VAL A 84 18.81 -6.70 16.22
CA VAL A 84 17.74 -6.24 15.34
C VAL A 84 16.53 -5.83 16.17
N PRO A 85 16.19 -4.53 16.23
CA PRO A 85 15.01 -4.07 16.93
C PRO A 85 13.74 -4.53 16.24
N PHE A 86 12.67 -4.73 17.00
CA PHE A 86 11.37 -5.04 16.44
C PHE A 86 10.82 -3.89 15.58
N SER A 87 10.01 -4.26 14.61
CA SER A 87 9.28 -3.30 13.77
C SER A 87 8.39 -2.41 14.64
N CYS A 88 8.41 -1.10 14.43
CA CYS A 88 7.54 -0.15 15.13
C CYS A 88 6.06 -0.32 14.78
N LYS A 89 5.72 -1.10 13.75
CA LYS A 89 4.37 -1.35 13.23
C LYS A 89 3.60 -0.08 12.78
N SER A 90 4.22 1.09 12.84
CA SER A 90 3.61 2.33 12.36
C SER A 90 3.39 2.27 10.85
N ARG A 91 2.22 2.69 10.41
CA ARG A 91 1.89 2.88 8.98
C ARG A 91 2.56 4.12 8.41
N LEU A 92 2.96 5.05 9.28
CA LEU A 92 3.73 6.24 8.93
C LEU A 92 5.21 5.93 8.71
N CYS A 93 5.74 4.86 9.30
CA CYS A 93 7.13 4.46 9.11
C CYS A 93 7.34 3.81 7.75
N LEU A 94 7.92 4.53 6.80
CA LEU A 94 8.06 4.09 5.41
C LEU A 94 8.81 2.76 5.28
N SER A 95 9.82 2.51 6.13
CA SER A 95 10.58 1.25 6.12
C SER A 95 9.78 0.07 6.67
N CYS A 96 9.16 0.23 7.85
CA CYS A 96 8.37 -0.84 8.48
C CYS A 96 7.09 -1.14 7.70
N TYR A 97 6.46 -0.09 7.15
CA TYR A 97 5.24 -0.24 6.36
C TYR A 97 5.52 -0.91 5.01
N ARG A 98 6.63 -0.59 4.34
CA ARG A 98 7.04 -1.26 3.10
C ARG A 98 7.13 -2.78 3.26
N LYS A 99 7.74 -3.27 4.34
CA LYS A 99 7.79 -4.69 4.65
C LYS A 99 6.40 -5.31 4.77
N LYS A 100 5.46 -4.61 5.42
CA LYS A 100 4.06 -5.06 5.54
C LYS A 100 3.37 -5.10 4.18
N LEU A 101 3.55 -4.09 3.36
CA LEU A 101 2.98 -4.01 2.01
C LEU A 101 3.53 -5.12 1.11
N PHE A 102 4.83 -5.39 1.18
CA PHE A 102 5.42 -6.49 0.43
C PHE A 102 4.81 -7.84 0.82
N GLY A 103 4.70 -8.15 2.12
CA GLY A 103 4.04 -9.37 2.58
C GLY A 103 2.60 -9.49 2.09
N TRP A 104 1.91 -8.36 2.02
CA TRP A 104 0.56 -8.32 1.49
C TRP A 104 0.52 -8.55 -0.04
N SER A 105 1.44 -7.96 -0.82
CA SER A 105 1.49 -8.15 -2.27
C SER A 105 1.73 -9.60 -2.66
N VAL A 106 2.58 -10.29 -1.89
CA VAL A 106 2.79 -11.73 -2.07
C VAL A 106 1.51 -12.52 -1.79
N ASN A 107 0.82 -12.22 -0.69
CA ASN A 107 -0.45 -12.88 -0.39
C ASN A 107 -1.48 -12.66 -1.51
N LEU A 108 -1.55 -11.44 -2.04
CA LEU A 108 -2.44 -11.12 -3.15
C LEU A 108 -2.12 -11.94 -4.40
N SER A 109 -0.85 -12.09 -4.75
CA SER A 109 -0.44 -12.88 -5.92
C SER A 109 -0.82 -14.36 -5.81
N HIS A 110 -0.94 -14.89 -4.58
CA HIS A 110 -1.42 -16.25 -4.36
C HIS A 110 -2.95 -16.39 -4.40
N ILE A 111 -3.68 -15.33 -4.07
CA ILE A 111 -5.15 -15.34 -4.11
C ILE A 111 -5.66 -15.27 -5.55
N LEU A 112 -4.93 -14.56 -6.42
CA LEU A 112 -5.33 -14.39 -7.80
C LEU A 112 -5.15 -15.70 -8.58
N ASN A 113 -6.24 -16.25 -9.10
CA ASN A 113 -6.22 -17.48 -9.89
C ASN A 113 -5.58 -17.24 -11.26
N LEU A 114 -4.49 -17.95 -11.55
CA LEU A 114 -3.73 -17.81 -12.81
C LEU A 114 -4.51 -18.27 -14.04
N ASP A 115 -5.43 -19.21 -13.89
CA ASP A 115 -6.27 -19.72 -15.00
C ASP A 115 -7.28 -18.67 -15.48
N LEU A 116 -7.54 -17.67 -14.66
CA LEU A 116 -8.36 -16.53 -15.00
C LEU A 116 -7.49 -15.38 -15.51
N ARG A 117 -7.77 -14.91 -16.71
CA ARG A 117 -7.12 -13.71 -17.22
C ARG A 117 -7.52 -12.52 -16.37
N HIS A 118 -6.55 -11.69 -16.00
CA HIS A 118 -6.79 -10.50 -15.19
C HIS A 118 -6.58 -9.21 -15.97
N ILE A 119 -7.18 -8.14 -15.44
CA ILE A 119 -6.99 -6.80 -15.94
C ILE A 119 -6.84 -5.84 -14.76
N HIS A 120 -5.87 -4.95 -14.85
CA HIS A 120 -5.73 -3.84 -13.93
C HIS A 120 -6.50 -2.64 -14.48
N ILE A 121 -7.38 -2.07 -13.67
CA ILE A 121 -8.22 -0.93 -14.02
C ILE A 121 -7.96 0.18 -13.02
N THR A 122 -7.69 1.39 -13.53
CA THR A 122 -7.61 2.58 -12.68
C THR A 122 -8.81 3.46 -12.95
N PHE A 123 -9.64 3.66 -11.93
CA PHE A 123 -10.77 4.59 -11.95
C PHE A 123 -10.34 5.91 -11.34
N THR A 124 -10.41 6.98 -12.10
CA THR A 124 -10.06 8.33 -11.63
C THR A 124 -11.27 9.26 -11.63
N ILE A 125 -11.17 10.36 -10.90
CA ILE A 125 -12.13 11.44 -10.95
C ILE A 125 -11.43 12.72 -11.42
N PRO A 126 -12.16 13.65 -12.07
CA PRO A 126 -11.58 14.92 -12.49
C PRO A 126 -11.13 15.77 -11.29
N GLY A 127 -10.05 16.55 -11.47
CA GLY A 127 -9.51 17.41 -10.42
C GLY A 127 -10.54 18.39 -9.82
N THR A 128 -11.47 18.89 -10.63
CA THR A 128 -12.57 19.75 -10.13
C THR A 128 -13.49 19.00 -9.18
N VAL A 129 -13.78 17.73 -9.44
CA VAL A 129 -14.59 16.87 -8.56
C VAL A 129 -13.80 16.52 -7.31
N SER A 130 -12.52 16.16 -7.48
CA SER A 130 -11.61 15.90 -6.36
C SER A 130 -11.54 17.08 -5.38
N ASN A 131 -11.47 18.31 -5.92
CA ASN A 131 -11.46 19.54 -5.09
C ASN A 131 -12.76 19.73 -4.31
N ILE A 132 -13.92 19.44 -4.89
CA ILE A 132 -15.20 19.47 -4.17
C ILE A 132 -15.19 18.50 -3.00
N LEU A 133 -14.74 17.26 -3.22
CA LEU A 133 -14.66 16.25 -2.14
C LEU A 133 -13.69 16.69 -1.04
N PHE A 134 -12.55 17.26 -1.41
CA PHE A 134 -11.55 17.75 -0.46
C PHE A 134 -12.10 18.89 0.39
N GLN A 135 -12.69 19.92 -0.23
CA GLN A 135 -13.27 21.07 0.47
C GLN A 135 -14.41 20.69 1.41
N ARG A 136 -15.19 19.68 1.05
CA ARG A 136 -16.28 19.14 1.87
C ARG A 136 -15.82 18.06 2.87
N ARG A 137 -14.52 17.79 2.94
CA ARG A 137 -13.93 16.76 3.80
C ARG A 137 -14.63 15.42 3.68
N CYS A 138 -15.01 15.09 2.44
CA CYS A 138 -15.75 13.87 2.17
C CYS A 138 -14.86 12.64 2.36
N GLU A 139 -15.39 11.62 3.03
CA GLU A 139 -14.81 10.29 3.02
C GLU A 139 -14.90 9.69 1.62
N VAL A 140 -13.74 9.28 1.08
CA VAL A 140 -13.65 8.77 -0.30
C VAL A 140 -13.50 7.23 -0.35
N GLU A 141 -13.56 6.58 0.80
CA GLU A 141 -13.42 5.13 0.94
C GLU A 141 -14.51 4.35 0.21
N ASP A 142 -15.68 4.94 0.07
CA ASP A 142 -16.81 4.32 -0.63
C ASP A 142 -16.60 4.24 -2.15
N MET A 143 -15.68 5.07 -2.69
CA MET A 143 -15.28 4.94 -4.10
C MET A 143 -14.84 3.51 -4.44
N ILE A 144 -14.25 2.76 -3.50
CA ILE A 144 -13.85 1.36 -3.71
C ILE A 144 -15.07 0.51 -4.06
N THR A 145 -16.14 0.65 -3.27
CA THR A 145 -17.38 -0.12 -3.48
C THR A 145 -18.05 0.28 -4.80
N VAL A 146 -18.14 1.58 -5.06
CA VAL A 146 -18.73 2.12 -6.30
C VAL A 146 -17.96 1.61 -7.54
N ALA A 147 -16.63 1.58 -7.50
CA ALA A 147 -15.81 1.06 -8.60
C ALA A 147 -16.03 -0.44 -8.83
N ALA A 148 -16.12 -1.23 -7.74
CA ALA A 148 -16.38 -2.66 -7.81
C ALA A 148 -17.79 -2.97 -8.35
N GLU A 149 -18.79 -2.18 -7.98
CA GLU A 149 -20.16 -2.28 -8.53
C GLU A 149 -20.19 -1.98 -10.03
N VAL A 150 -19.52 -0.91 -10.46
CA VAL A 150 -19.39 -0.57 -11.88
C VAL A 150 -18.71 -1.71 -12.64
N TYR A 151 -17.63 -2.24 -12.08
CA TYR A 151 -16.91 -3.36 -12.67
C TYR A 151 -17.85 -4.58 -12.87
N LYS A 152 -18.50 -5.04 -11.80
CA LYS A 152 -19.45 -6.15 -11.85
C LYS A 152 -20.55 -5.91 -12.88
N LYS A 153 -21.19 -4.76 -12.81
CA LYS A 153 -22.31 -4.40 -13.68
C LYS A 153 -21.94 -4.43 -15.18
N GLU A 154 -20.81 -3.82 -15.53
CA GLU A 154 -20.40 -3.75 -16.93
C GLU A 154 -19.92 -5.11 -17.47
N LEU A 155 -19.26 -5.94 -16.63
CA LEU A 155 -18.91 -7.31 -17.04
C LEU A 155 -20.14 -8.17 -17.30
N ILE A 156 -21.12 -8.16 -16.39
CA ILE A 156 -22.35 -8.94 -16.56
C ILE A 156 -23.12 -8.49 -17.81
N LYS A 157 -23.24 -7.18 -18.03
CA LYS A 157 -23.88 -6.67 -19.24
C LYS A 157 -23.15 -7.12 -20.51
N PHE A 158 -21.83 -7.09 -20.49
CA PHE A 158 -21.04 -7.53 -21.63
C PHE A 158 -21.17 -9.03 -21.88
N ALA A 159 -21.16 -9.82 -20.80
CA ALA A 159 -21.38 -11.27 -20.88
C ALA A 159 -22.77 -11.60 -21.49
N ARG A 160 -23.84 -10.96 -21.02
CA ARG A 160 -25.19 -11.12 -21.57
C ARG A 160 -25.24 -10.85 -23.09
N LEU A 161 -24.52 -9.83 -23.55
CA LEU A 161 -24.48 -9.51 -24.97
C LEU A 161 -23.67 -10.51 -25.76
N LYS A 162 -22.54 -10.98 -25.22
CA LYS A 162 -21.64 -11.92 -25.89
C LYS A 162 -22.27 -13.31 -26.05
N PHE A 163 -22.86 -13.82 -24.96
CA PHE A 163 -23.39 -15.18 -24.90
C PHE A 163 -24.89 -15.28 -25.20
N LYS A 164 -25.49 -14.22 -25.74
CA LYS A 164 -26.92 -14.18 -26.10
C LYS A 164 -27.31 -15.30 -27.06
N LYS A 165 -26.41 -15.65 -27.99
CA LYS A 165 -26.66 -16.68 -29.02
C LYS A 165 -26.49 -18.12 -28.50
N GLU A 166 -25.86 -18.29 -27.36
CA GLU A 166 -25.55 -19.59 -26.76
C GLU A 166 -26.63 -20.03 -25.74
N GLU A 167 -27.76 -19.31 -25.71
CA GLU A 167 -28.92 -19.55 -24.82
C GLU A 167 -28.57 -19.59 -23.30
N ILE A 168 -27.41 -19.05 -22.92
CA ILE A 168 -26.97 -19.00 -21.54
C ILE A 168 -27.66 -17.84 -20.81
N THR A 169 -28.43 -18.15 -19.79
CA THR A 169 -29.07 -17.15 -18.92
C THR A 169 -28.06 -16.62 -17.90
N ILE A 170 -27.66 -15.35 -18.05
CA ILE A 170 -26.71 -14.72 -17.16
C ILE A 170 -27.42 -13.76 -16.20
N SER A 171 -27.54 -14.17 -14.94
CA SER A 171 -28.08 -13.35 -13.84
C SER A 171 -26.97 -12.74 -12.99
N ASP A 172 -27.23 -11.55 -12.41
CA ASP A 172 -26.31 -10.89 -11.48
C ASP A 172 -26.17 -11.62 -10.14
N LYS A 173 -27.14 -12.53 -9.86
CA LYS A 173 -27.17 -13.30 -8.62
C LYS A 173 -26.31 -14.54 -8.69
N ASP A 174 -26.26 -15.18 -9.85
CA ASP A 174 -25.63 -16.49 -10.04
C ASP A 174 -24.23 -16.40 -10.65
N TRP A 175 -23.98 -15.39 -11.47
CA TRP A 175 -22.71 -15.16 -12.14
C TRP A 175 -21.93 -14.03 -11.46
N LEU A 176 -20.68 -14.30 -11.08
CA LEU A 176 -19.81 -13.35 -10.39
C LEU A 176 -18.47 -13.20 -11.08
N PRO A 177 -18.03 -11.97 -11.34
CA PRO A 177 -16.61 -11.70 -11.56
C PRO A 177 -15.86 -11.73 -10.22
N GLY A 178 -14.53 -11.84 -10.28
CA GLY A 178 -13.64 -11.56 -9.15
C GLY A 178 -13.03 -10.18 -9.29
N SER A 179 -12.97 -9.42 -8.20
CA SER A 179 -12.15 -8.21 -8.18
C SER A 179 -11.59 -7.88 -6.81
N ILE A 180 -10.40 -7.27 -6.81
CA ILE A 180 -9.72 -6.76 -5.64
C ILE A 180 -9.44 -5.29 -5.91
N ALA A 181 -9.88 -4.42 -5.03
CA ALA A 181 -9.77 -2.98 -5.23
C ALA A 181 -9.12 -2.28 -4.04
N THR A 182 -8.35 -1.24 -4.32
CA THR A 182 -7.71 -0.37 -3.34
C THR A 182 -7.87 1.10 -3.70
N LEU A 183 -7.99 1.94 -2.67
CA LEU A 183 -8.04 3.39 -2.81
C LEU A 183 -6.65 3.97 -2.60
N HIS A 184 -6.21 4.77 -3.54
CA HIS A 184 -5.10 5.71 -3.38
C HIS A 184 -5.67 7.12 -3.27
N LYS A 185 -5.45 7.79 -2.14
CA LYS A 185 -5.93 9.17 -1.91
C LYS A 185 -4.98 10.22 -2.46
N CYS A 186 -3.73 9.84 -2.69
CA CYS A 186 -2.62 10.73 -2.97
C CYS A 186 -2.11 10.58 -4.39
N GLY A 187 -1.86 11.70 -5.06
CA GLY A 187 -1.08 11.75 -6.30
C GLY A 187 0.43 11.82 -6.03
N ASN A 188 1.23 11.69 -7.08
CA ASN A 188 2.70 11.63 -6.97
C ASN A 188 3.33 12.88 -6.30
N SER A 189 2.71 14.05 -6.42
CA SER A 189 3.13 15.33 -5.83
C SER A 189 2.56 15.57 -4.43
N LEU A 190 2.11 14.53 -3.72
CA LEU A 190 1.44 14.64 -2.43
C LEU A 190 0.21 15.57 -2.45
N ASN A 191 -0.50 15.59 -3.57
CA ASN A 191 -1.78 16.28 -3.72
C ASN A 191 -2.95 15.31 -3.53
N PHE A 192 -4.10 15.82 -3.11
CA PHE A 192 -5.32 15.02 -3.00
C PHE A 192 -5.83 14.66 -4.40
N ASN A 193 -5.71 13.39 -4.74
CA ASN A 193 -6.10 12.83 -6.04
C ASN A 193 -6.63 11.41 -5.86
N PRO A 194 -7.84 11.24 -5.30
CA PRO A 194 -8.39 9.92 -5.01
C PRO A 194 -8.67 9.15 -6.30
N HIS A 195 -8.16 7.94 -6.37
CA HIS A 195 -8.36 7.03 -7.48
C HIS A 195 -8.33 5.58 -7.01
N ILE A 196 -9.03 4.72 -7.72
CA ILE A 196 -9.16 3.31 -7.36
C ILE A 196 -8.35 2.47 -8.33
N HIS A 197 -7.47 1.64 -7.79
CA HIS A 197 -6.86 0.54 -8.51
C HIS A 197 -7.67 -0.73 -8.26
N LEU A 198 -8.12 -1.36 -9.34
CA LEU A 198 -8.89 -2.60 -9.30
C LEU A 198 -8.22 -3.64 -10.18
N VAL A 199 -7.90 -4.81 -9.61
CA VAL A 199 -7.56 -6.00 -10.38
C VAL A 199 -8.79 -6.87 -10.47
N GLY A 200 -9.22 -7.18 -11.67
CA GLY A 200 -10.42 -7.96 -11.90
C GLY A 200 -10.21 -9.10 -12.89
N THR A 201 -11.01 -10.16 -12.79
CA THR A 201 -11.01 -11.28 -13.72
C THR A 201 -11.63 -10.88 -15.05
N ARG A 202 -11.05 -11.31 -16.16
CA ARG A 202 -11.69 -11.21 -17.49
C ARG A 202 -12.61 -12.41 -17.74
N ALA A 203 -13.34 -12.79 -16.69
CA ALA A 203 -14.28 -13.90 -16.71
C ALA A 203 -15.39 -13.66 -15.68
N ILE A 204 -16.52 -14.32 -15.87
CA ILE A 204 -17.55 -14.48 -14.86
C ILE A 204 -17.70 -15.97 -14.57
N ILE A 205 -18.01 -16.30 -13.31
CA ILE A 205 -18.08 -17.68 -12.83
C ILE A 205 -19.45 -17.91 -12.23
N HIS A 206 -20.09 -19.01 -12.60
CA HIS A 206 -21.35 -19.42 -12.02
C HIS A 206 -21.14 -19.93 -10.59
N LYS A 207 -21.94 -19.47 -9.64
CA LYS A 207 -21.76 -19.78 -8.21
C LYS A 207 -21.86 -21.27 -7.88
N GLU A 208 -22.79 -21.97 -8.52
CA GLU A 208 -23.10 -23.36 -8.22
C GLU A 208 -22.34 -24.31 -9.14
N THR A 209 -22.49 -24.16 -10.45
CA THR A 209 -21.88 -25.08 -11.43
C THR A 209 -20.39 -24.90 -11.63
N LYS A 210 -19.82 -23.74 -11.20
CA LYS A 210 -18.42 -23.35 -11.41
C LYS A 210 -18.03 -23.13 -12.87
N GLU A 211 -18.98 -23.11 -13.75
CA GLU A 211 -18.76 -22.79 -15.14
C GLU A 211 -18.11 -21.42 -15.29
N VAL A 212 -17.10 -21.32 -16.16
CA VAL A 212 -16.31 -20.12 -16.40
C VAL A 212 -16.59 -19.59 -17.81
N LEU A 213 -17.06 -18.36 -17.90
CA LEU A 213 -17.25 -17.67 -19.17
C LEU A 213 -16.18 -16.57 -19.36
N HIS A 214 -15.25 -16.81 -20.26
CA HIS A 214 -14.16 -15.89 -20.55
C HIS A 214 -14.58 -14.72 -21.44
N LEU A 215 -14.14 -13.51 -21.08
CA LEU A 215 -14.44 -12.26 -21.76
C LEU A 215 -13.16 -11.71 -22.41
N SER A 216 -13.08 -11.78 -23.73
CA SER A 216 -11.87 -11.40 -24.47
C SER A 216 -11.64 -9.90 -24.57
N PHE A 217 -12.71 -9.11 -24.56
CA PHE A 217 -12.66 -7.66 -24.78
C PHE A 217 -13.59 -6.93 -23.80
N LEU A 218 -13.15 -5.75 -23.30
CA LEU A 218 -13.97 -4.88 -22.47
C LEU A 218 -14.11 -3.50 -23.12
N ARG A 219 -15.34 -2.98 -23.13
CA ARG A 219 -15.65 -1.68 -23.76
C ARG A 219 -15.36 -0.53 -22.81
N TYR A 220 -14.12 -0.02 -22.78
CA TYR A 220 -13.67 1.00 -21.82
C TYR A 220 -14.58 2.24 -21.76
N LYS A 221 -15.12 2.73 -22.89
CA LYS A 221 -16.05 3.89 -22.94
C LYS A 221 -17.31 3.67 -22.09
N LYS A 222 -17.79 2.43 -22.02
CA LYS A 222 -18.94 2.08 -21.16
C LYS A 222 -18.59 2.15 -19.68
N PHE A 223 -17.39 1.72 -19.32
CA PHE A 223 -16.89 1.86 -17.96
C PHE A 223 -16.73 3.32 -17.54
N ALA A 224 -16.16 4.17 -18.40
CA ALA A 224 -15.97 5.59 -18.13
C ALA A 224 -17.31 6.30 -17.81
N PHE A 225 -18.31 6.04 -18.62
CA PHE A 225 -19.64 6.62 -18.44
C PHE A 225 -20.37 6.04 -17.24
N SER A 226 -20.32 4.71 -17.07
CA SER A 226 -20.93 4.03 -15.92
C SER A 226 -20.29 4.47 -14.60
N TRP A 227 -18.95 4.66 -14.59
CA TRP A 227 -18.22 5.18 -13.44
C TRP A 227 -18.72 6.56 -13.04
N MET A 228 -18.73 7.51 -13.95
CA MET A 228 -19.23 8.86 -13.69
C MET A 228 -20.67 8.84 -13.14
N LYS A 229 -21.58 8.12 -13.81
CA LYS A 229 -23.00 8.08 -13.40
C LYS A 229 -23.19 7.45 -12.03
N THR A 230 -22.52 6.33 -11.78
CA THR A 230 -22.67 5.62 -10.48
C THR A 230 -22.03 6.43 -9.36
N PHE A 231 -20.89 7.08 -9.63
CA PHE A 231 -20.25 8.01 -8.72
C PHE A 231 -21.17 9.18 -8.35
N CYS A 232 -21.70 9.90 -9.34
CA CYS A 232 -22.60 11.02 -9.09
C CYS A 232 -23.82 10.59 -8.28
N LYS A 233 -24.47 9.50 -8.68
CA LYS A 233 -25.64 8.96 -7.96
C LYS A 233 -25.33 8.59 -6.50
N HIS A 234 -24.15 8.01 -6.24
CA HIS A 234 -23.71 7.67 -4.88
C HIS A 234 -23.55 8.93 -4.03
N TYR A 235 -22.79 9.90 -4.51
CA TYR A 235 -22.49 11.10 -3.74
C TYR A 235 -23.67 12.09 -3.64
N GLU A 236 -24.64 12.03 -4.55
CA GLU A 236 -25.95 12.67 -4.38
C GLU A 236 -26.72 12.04 -3.22
N LYS A 237 -26.79 10.71 -3.17
CA LYS A 237 -27.46 9.97 -2.10
C LYS A 237 -26.85 10.27 -0.73
N GLU A 238 -25.53 10.34 -0.67
CA GLU A 238 -24.79 10.71 0.55
C GLU A 238 -24.82 12.23 0.84
N LYS A 239 -25.57 13.03 0.03
CA LYS A 239 -25.71 14.49 0.18
C LYS A 239 -24.38 15.25 0.15
N VAL A 240 -23.35 14.66 -0.47
CA VAL A 240 -22.04 15.30 -0.68
C VAL A 240 -22.08 16.27 -1.85
N ILE A 241 -22.80 15.93 -2.91
CA ILE A 241 -23.09 16.82 -4.03
C ILE A 241 -24.60 16.96 -4.19
N SER A 242 -25.05 18.15 -4.63
CA SER A 242 -26.44 18.36 -4.97
C SER A 242 -26.79 17.78 -6.34
N ASN A 243 -28.07 17.60 -6.60
CA ASN A 243 -28.55 17.17 -7.93
C ASN A 243 -28.10 18.15 -9.02
N ALA A 244 -28.16 19.46 -8.77
CA ALA A 244 -27.70 20.48 -9.71
C ALA A 244 -26.20 20.34 -10.03
N GLU A 245 -25.35 20.14 -9.02
CA GLU A 245 -23.93 19.93 -9.22
C GLU A 245 -23.65 18.64 -9.99
N SER A 246 -24.38 17.58 -9.69
CA SER A 246 -24.30 16.32 -10.42
C SER A 246 -24.62 16.49 -11.91
N LEU A 247 -25.68 17.23 -12.22
CA LEU A 247 -26.03 17.54 -13.60
C LEU A 247 -24.93 18.36 -14.31
N VAL A 248 -24.37 19.36 -13.63
CA VAL A 248 -23.23 20.14 -14.14
C VAL A 248 -22.02 19.24 -14.41
N ILE A 249 -21.67 18.34 -13.49
CA ILE A 249 -20.58 17.39 -13.65
C ILE A 249 -20.85 16.47 -14.85
N GLN A 250 -22.04 15.88 -14.95
CA GLN A 250 -22.41 14.96 -16.04
C GLN A 250 -22.40 15.68 -17.42
N ASN A 251 -22.87 16.91 -17.49
CA ASN A 251 -22.86 17.71 -18.70
C ASN A 251 -21.45 18.11 -19.13
N LYS A 252 -20.57 18.41 -18.17
CA LYS A 252 -19.16 18.74 -18.44
C LYS A 252 -18.37 17.52 -18.93
N TYR A 253 -18.64 16.35 -18.38
CA TYR A 253 -17.91 15.10 -18.66
C TYR A 253 -18.77 14.11 -19.47
N LYS A 254 -19.30 14.54 -20.62
CA LYS A 254 -20.23 13.76 -21.46
C LYS A 254 -19.71 12.36 -21.84
N ASN A 255 -18.39 12.18 -21.93
CA ASN A 255 -17.75 10.89 -22.22
C ASN A 255 -17.48 10.03 -20.96
N GLY A 256 -17.89 10.49 -19.78
CA GLY A 256 -17.60 9.86 -18.50
C GLY A 256 -16.28 10.31 -17.90
N PHE A 257 -15.96 9.80 -16.72
CA PHE A 257 -14.67 10.01 -16.07
C PHE A 257 -13.62 9.08 -16.66
N HIS A 258 -12.35 9.46 -16.52
CA HIS A 258 -11.27 8.67 -17.09
C HIS A 258 -11.10 7.32 -16.37
N VAL A 259 -11.04 6.25 -17.16
CA VAL A 259 -10.77 4.88 -16.70
C VAL A 259 -9.66 4.33 -17.59
N TYR A 260 -8.59 3.86 -16.95
CA TYR A 260 -7.45 3.28 -17.65
C TYR A 260 -7.42 1.76 -17.47
N PHE A 261 -7.19 1.03 -18.56
CA PHE A 261 -7.13 -0.42 -18.61
C PHE A 261 -5.73 -0.88 -18.97
N GLN A 262 -5.17 -1.75 -18.16
CA GLN A 262 -3.88 -2.39 -18.40
C GLN A 262 -4.06 -3.90 -18.31
N PRO A 263 -3.99 -4.63 -19.44
CA PRO A 263 -3.97 -6.08 -19.42
C PRO A 263 -2.79 -6.59 -18.59
N ILE A 264 -3.03 -7.63 -17.80
CA ILE A 264 -1.99 -8.34 -17.07
C ILE A 264 -1.71 -9.60 -17.86
N ALA A 265 -0.46 -9.82 -18.23
CA ALA A 265 -0.06 -11.07 -18.88
C ALA A 265 -0.35 -12.23 -17.92
N SER A 266 -1.13 -13.20 -18.39
CA SER A 266 -1.72 -14.25 -17.54
C SER A 266 -0.88 -15.51 -17.42
N GLU A 267 0.14 -15.64 -18.26
CA GLU A 267 0.92 -16.90 -18.37
C GLU A 267 2.08 -16.95 -17.36
N GLU A 268 2.39 -15.83 -16.70
CA GLU A 268 3.49 -15.74 -15.75
C GLU A 268 3.03 -15.13 -14.42
N LYS A 269 3.55 -15.66 -13.31
CA LYS A 269 3.30 -15.13 -11.95
C LYS A 269 3.88 -13.73 -11.75
N GLU A 270 4.98 -13.41 -12.45
CA GLU A 270 5.73 -12.17 -12.28
C GLU A 270 4.93 -10.89 -12.59
N PRO A 271 4.20 -10.75 -13.73
CA PRO A 271 3.38 -9.56 -13.98
C PRO A 271 2.26 -9.37 -12.98
N LEU A 272 1.69 -10.47 -12.50
CA LEU A 272 0.63 -10.44 -11.49
C LEU A 272 1.19 -9.98 -10.14
N PHE A 273 2.36 -10.45 -9.76
CA PHE A 273 3.08 -10.03 -8.56
C PHE A 273 3.43 -8.54 -8.61
N ARG A 274 4.03 -8.06 -9.71
CA ARG A 274 4.35 -6.63 -9.91
C ARG A 274 3.11 -5.74 -9.83
N THR A 275 1.99 -6.19 -10.39
CA THR A 275 0.72 -5.46 -10.27
C THR A 275 0.25 -5.42 -8.82
N SER A 276 0.40 -6.51 -8.09
CA SER A 276 0.07 -6.58 -6.67
C SER A 276 0.95 -5.66 -5.82
N GLU A 277 2.25 -5.59 -6.09
CA GLU A 277 3.17 -4.64 -5.46
C GLU A 277 2.77 -3.19 -5.74
N TYR A 278 2.41 -2.87 -6.98
CA TYR A 278 1.97 -1.53 -7.35
C TYR A 278 0.68 -1.12 -6.63
N ILE A 279 -0.29 -2.02 -6.54
CA ILE A 279 -1.56 -1.81 -5.82
C ILE A 279 -1.32 -1.64 -4.32
N ALA A 280 -0.39 -2.42 -3.77
CA ALA A 280 -0.01 -2.36 -2.36
C ALA A 280 0.94 -1.21 -2.04
N SER A 281 1.48 -0.50 -3.04
CA SER A 281 2.52 0.51 -2.80
C SER A 281 2.06 1.61 -1.85
N GLY A 282 2.99 2.06 -1.01
CA GLY A 282 2.78 3.26 -0.20
C GLY A 282 2.73 4.51 -1.07
N PHE A 283 2.05 5.54 -0.59
CA PHE A 283 1.90 6.81 -1.31
C PHE A 283 3.18 7.66 -1.35
N PHE A 284 4.21 7.30 -0.55
CA PHE A 284 5.49 8.00 -0.48
C PHE A 284 6.64 7.05 -0.13
N HIS A 285 7.86 7.36 -0.60
CA HIS A 285 9.07 6.57 -0.37
C HIS A 285 10.24 7.45 0.09
N ASN A 286 11.10 6.92 0.95
CA ASN A 286 12.30 7.62 1.45
C ASN A 286 13.20 8.16 0.31
N SER A 287 13.32 7.42 -0.79
CA SER A 287 14.14 7.81 -1.94
C SER A 287 13.63 9.04 -2.69
N GLN A 288 12.41 9.48 -2.42
CA GLN A 288 11.86 10.70 -3.00
C GLN A 288 12.40 11.96 -2.31
N ILE A 289 12.83 11.88 -1.06
CA ILE A 289 13.38 13.03 -0.33
C ILE A 289 14.78 13.32 -0.87
N GLN A 290 14.96 14.51 -1.42
CA GLN A 290 16.25 14.97 -1.96
C GLN A 290 17.02 15.80 -0.95
N LYS A 291 16.31 16.69 -0.22
CA LYS A 291 16.92 17.61 0.75
C LYS A 291 15.91 17.96 1.84
N VAL A 292 16.42 18.12 3.05
CA VAL A 292 15.71 18.77 4.17
C VAL A 292 16.58 19.94 4.63
N ASP A 293 15.98 21.12 4.76
CA ASP A 293 16.62 22.34 5.23
C ASP A 293 15.94 22.75 6.54
N ASP A 294 16.50 22.35 7.66
CA ASP A 294 15.93 22.60 8.98
C ASP A 294 15.91 24.12 9.31
N GLY A 295 16.88 24.89 8.80
CA GLY A 295 16.95 26.36 9.01
C GLY A 295 15.81 27.09 8.32
N LYS A 296 15.48 26.70 7.09
CA LYS A 296 14.37 27.25 6.32
C LYS A 296 13.04 26.55 6.60
N LYS A 297 13.07 25.43 7.30
CA LYS A 297 11.91 24.53 7.50
C LYS A 297 11.29 24.08 6.19
N GLU A 298 12.14 23.68 5.24
CA GLU A 298 11.75 23.26 3.90
C GLU A 298 12.19 21.83 3.61
N ILE A 299 11.37 21.13 2.83
CA ILE A 299 11.69 19.81 2.29
C ILE A 299 11.56 19.82 0.77
N THR A 300 12.57 19.31 0.09
CA THR A 300 12.53 19.06 -1.36
C THR A 300 12.40 17.58 -1.63
N PHE A 301 11.39 17.20 -2.38
CA PHE A 301 11.17 15.81 -2.79
C PHE A 301 10.92 15.68 -4.28
N ARG A 302 11.32 14.54 -4.83
CA ARG A 302 11.24 14.21 -6.25
C ARG A 302 10.06 13.29 -6.55
N TYR A 303 9.34 13.59 -7.63
CA TYR A 303 8.24 12.76 -8.09
C TYR A 303 8.19 12.67 -9.61
N LYS A 304 7.52 11.64 -10.14
CA LYS A 304 7.26 11.51 -11.58
C LYS A 304 6.02 12.27 -11.97
N SER A 305 6.13 13.14 -12.96
CA SER A 305 5.02 13.88 -13.58
C SER A 305 4.99 13.66 -15.09
N TRP A 306 3.84 13.88 -15.69
CA TRP A 306 3.71 13.93 -17.14
C TRP A 306 4.36 15.20 -17.67
N VAL A 307 5.22 15.10 -18.69
CA VAL A 307 5.81 16.26 -19.39
C VAL A 307 4.76 16.89 -20.26
N GLU A 308 4.12 16.08 -21.09
CA GLU A 308 2.97 16.44 -21.91
C GLU A 308 1.91 15.36 -21.82
N LYS A 309 0.64 15.78 -21.81
CA LYS A 309 -0.47 14.84 -21.70
C LYS A 309 -0.57 13.92 -22.92
N ASP A 310 -0.15 14.39 -24.08
CA ASP A 310 -0.30 13.71 -25.36
C ASP A 310 0.85 12.74 -25.67
N THR A 311 2.09 13.02 -25.23
CA THR A 311 3.27 12.18 -25.50
C THR A 311 3.40 10.99 -24.58
N ARG A 312 2.65 10.96 -23.46
CA ARG A 312 2.80 9.95 -22.38
C ARG A 312 4.21 9.87 -21.77
N GLU A 313 5.03 10.87 -22.02
CA GLU A 313 6.35 10.96 -21.42
C GLU A 313 6.24 11.42 -19.97
N LYS A 314 7.01 10.78 -19.10
CA LYS A 314 7.13 11.13 -17.68
C LYS A 314 8.52 11.62 -17.40
N SER A 315 8.64 12.76 -16.74
CA SER A 315 9.89 13.26 -16.20
C SER A 315 9.88 13.31 -14.68
N PHE A 316 11.07 13.38 -14.10
CA PHE A 316 11.20 13.68 -12.69
C PHE A 316 11.12 15.18 -12.47
N GLN A 317 10.34 15.58 -11.47
CA GLN A 317 10.23 16.97 -11.01
C GLN A 317 10.53 17.03 -9.52
N ASP A 318 11.20 18.08 -9.11
CA ASP A 318 11.46 18.37 -7.71
C ASP A 318 10.48 19.43 -7.22
N GLN A 319 9.94 19.24 -6.04
CA GLN A 319 9.04 20.17 -5.37
C GLN A 319 9.58 20.48 -3.97
N THR A 320 9.68 21.77 -3.66
CA THR A 320 10.02 22.25 -2.32
C THR A 320 8.76 22.79 -1.64
N ILE A 321 8.51 22.33 -0.43
CA ILE A 321 7.38 22.77 0.40
C ILE A 321 7.84 22.96 1.84
N ASP A 322 7.03 23.70 2.62
CA ASP A 322 7.20 23.84 4.07
C ASP A 322 7.15 22.46 4.76
N VAL A 323 8.03 22.24 5.72
CA VAL A 323 8.16 20.94 6.40
C VAL A 323 6.89 20.56 7.17
N TYR A 324 6.19 21.54 7.74
CA TYR A 324 4.93 21.28 8.46
C TYR A 324 3.78 20.99 7.51
N GLU A 325 3.74 21.61 6.33
CA GLU A 325 2.80 21.25 5.26
C GLU A 325 3.05 19.81 4.78
N PHE A 326 4.31 19.40 4.64
CA PHE A 326 4.65 18.01 4.33
C PHE A 326 4.14 17.05 5.40
N MET A 327 4.40 17.33 6.68
CA MET A 327 3.94 16.50 7.80
C MET A 327 2.41 16.43 7.85
N ALA A 328 1.71 17.51 7.63
CA ALA A 328 0.24 17.57 7.59
C ALA A 328 -0.31 16.69 6.44
N ARG A 329 0.27 16.77 5.25
CA ARG A 329 -0.10 15.91 4.11
C ARG A 329 0.13 14.42 4.41
N MET A 330 1.29 14.09 4.99
CA MET A 330 1.60 12.70 5.35
C MET A 330 0.57 12.12 6.32
N LEU A 331 0.13 12.89 7.33
CA LEU A 331 -0.91 12.48 8.28
C LEU A 331 -2.31 12.47 7.66
N PHE A 332 -2.59 13.38 6.73
CA PHE A 332 -3.87 13.42 6.03
C PHE A 332 -4.09 12.18 5.14
N PHE A 333 -3.05 11.74 4.44
CA PHE A 333 -3.14 10.55 3.59
C PHE A 333 -3.04 9.22 4.34
N LEU A 334 -2.64 9.27 5.61
CA LEU A 334 -2.59 8.07 6.44
C LEU A 334 -4.00 7.53 6.66
N PRO A 335 -4.27 6.25 6.31
CA PRO A 335 -5.59 5.67 6.55
C PRO A 335 -5.93 5.63 8.04
N ASP A 336 -7.19 5.85 8.39
CA ASP A 336 -7.65 5.70 9.75
C ASP A 336 -7.49 4.26 10.26
N PRO A 337 -7.37 4.05 11.58
CA PRO A 337 -7.34 2.73 12.17
C PRO A 337 -8.56 1.90 11.73
N ASN A 338 -8.34 0.61 11.52
CA ASN A 338 -9.40 -0.35 11.15
C ASN A 338 -10.09 -0.11 9.81
N ARG A 339 -9.70 0.89 9.02
CA ARG A 339 -10.18 1.04 7.64
C ARG A 339 -9.49 0.04 6.72
N LYS A 340 -10.27 -0.83 6.09
CA LYS A 340 -9.77 -1.77 5.07
C LYS A 340 -9.56 -1.02 3.76
N MET A 341 -8.30 -0.69 3.47
CA MET A 341 -7.91 -0.02 2.22
C MET A 341 -8.03 -0.94 1.00
N ILE A 342 -8.00 -2.24 1.23
CA ILE A 342 -8.09 -3.27 0.21
C ILE A 342 -9.34 -4.07 0.47
N ARG A 343 -10.18 -4.17 -0.57
CA ARG A 343 -11.46 -4.89 -0.48
C ARG A 343 -11.56 -5.92 -1.59
N TYR A 344 -12.12 -7.07 -1.24
CA TYR A 344 -12.29 -8.23 -2.10
C TYR A 344 -13.75 -8.37 -2.49
N TYR A 345 -14.03 -8.63 -3.77
CA TYR A 345 -15.39 -8.71 -4.29
C TYR A 345 -15.58 -9.93 -5.18
N GLY A 346 -16.83 -10.37 -5.29
CA GLY A 346 -17.21 -11.50 -6.11
C GLY A 346 -16.54 -12.78 -5.66
N ILE A 347 -15.92 -13.52 -6.58
CA ILE A 347 -15.26 -14.80 -6.25
C ILE A 347 -14.08 -14.64 -5.27
N TYR A 348 -13.52 -13.43 -5.14
CA TYR A 348 -12.43 -13.15 -4.19
C TYR A 348 -12.91 -12.71 -2.81
N ALA A 349 -14.23 -12.57 -2.57
CA ALA A 349 -14.75 -12.26 -1.25
C ALA A 349 -14.59 -13.46 -0.29
N ASN A 350 -14.07 -13.22 0.92
CA ASN A 350 -13.73 -14.27 1.89
C ASN A 350 -14.83 -15.31 2.12
N ARG A 351 -16.10 -14.89 2.14
CA ARG A 351 -17.24 -15.82 2.32
C ARG A 351 -17.41 -16.82 1.17
N ILE A 352 -17.03 -16.42 -0.04
CA ILE A 352 -17.11 -17.26 -1.24
C ILE A 352 -15.85 -18.11 -1.34
N MET A 353 -14.67 -17.55 -1.02
CA MET A 353 -13.42 -18.29 -1.00
C MET A 353 -13.42 -19.47 -0.04
N VAL A 354 -13.96 -19.32 1.17
CA VAL A 354 -14.08 -20.41 2.15
C VAL A 354 -14.95 -21.55 1.62
N ARG A 355 -16.02 -21.24 0.89
CA ARG A 355 -16.86 -22.28 0.26
C ARG A 355 -16.21 -22.95 -0.96
N HIS A 356 -15.30 -22.23 -1.65
CA HIS A 356 -14.58 -22.78 -2.82
C HIS A 356 -13.32 -23.52 -2.44
N ALA A 357 -12.62 -23.13 -1.37
CA ALA A 357 -11.46 -23.87 -0.86
C ALA A 357 -11.78 -25.33 -0.54
N SER A 358 -13.04 -25.63 -0.19
CA SER A 358 -13.50 -27.00 -0.01
C SER A 358 -13.69 -27.79 -1.32
N LEU A 359 -13.74 -27.13 -2.47
CA LEU A 359 -13.94 -27.75 -3.78
C LEU A 359 -12.66 -27.76 -4.64
N GLU A 360 -11.78 -26.77 -4.47
CA GLU A 360 -10.47 -26.69 -5.15
C GLU A 360 -9.29 -27.20 -4.29
N ALA A 361 -9.55 -27.64 -3.06
CA ALA A 361 -8.55 -28.27 -2.19
C ALA A 361 -7.91 -29.53 -2.80
N ALA A 362 -8.45 -30.02 -3.90
CA ALA A 362 -7.86 -31.12 -4.68
C ALA A 362 -6.88 -30.64 -5.77
N ALA A 363 -6.91 -29.36 -6.21
CA ALA A 363 -6.13 -28.92 -7.37
C ALA A 363 -5.00 -27.94 -7.04
N HIS A 364 -5.21 -26.95 -6.15
CA HIS A 364 -4.15 -26.00 -5.77
C HIS A 364 -4.42 -25.50 -4.35
N GLN A 365 -3.93 -26.22 -3.35
CA GLN A 365 -3.70 -25.60 -2.05
C GLN A 365 -2.65 -24.49 -2.27
N PRO A 366 -2.94 -23.21 -1.96
CA PRO A 366 -1.84 -22.29 -1.72
C PRO A 366 -1.01 -22.96 -0.64
N ASP A 367 0.26 -23.19 -0.93
CA ASP A 367 1.17 -23.78 0.03
C ASP A 367 1.15 -22.90 1.29
N ASN A 368 0.28 -23.26 2.25
CA ASN A 368 0.14 -22.57 3.53
C ASN A 368 1.46 -22.61 4.30
N SER A 369 2.39 -23.48 3.91
CA SER A 369 3.75 -23.52 4.43
C SER A 369 4.52 -22.25 4.08
N ILE A 370 4.25 -21.64 2.92
CA ILE A 370 4.88 -20.37 2.50
C ILE A 370 4.30 -19.18 3.29
N LEU A 371 3.02 -19.22 3.66
CA LEU A 371 2.38 -18.14 4.42
C LEU A 371 2.68 -18.19 5.92
N SER A 372 2.78 -19.39 6.49
CA SER A 372 3.00 -19.59 7.94
C SER A 372 4.48 -19.56 8.34
N GLN A 373 5.41 -19.74 7.41
CA GLN A 373 6.85 -19.90 7.70
C GLN A 373 7.70 -18.66 7.33
N ARG A 374 7.10 -17.53 6.95
CA ARG A 374 7.90 -16.34 6.67
C ARG A 374 8.48 -15.75 7.94
N THR A 375 9.71 -16.12 8.20
CA THR A 375 10.51 -15.49 9.23
C THR A 375 10.69 -14.01 8.92
N TRP A 376 10.96 -13.21 9.95
CA TRP A 376 11.34 -11.81 9.79
C TRP A 376 12.48 -11.64 8.76
N ALA A 377 13.46 -12.53 8.76
CA ALA A 377 14.60 -12.50 7.84
C ALA A 377 14.20 -12.65 6.38
N GLN A 378 13.31 -13.60 6.05
CA GLN A 378 12.78 -13.76 4.70
C GLN A 378 12.00 -12.52 4.24
N ALA A 379 11.23 -11.90 5.15
CA ALA A 379 10.52 -10.67 4.82
C ALA A 379 11.48 -9.50 4.53
N ILE A 380 12.63 -9.41 5.21
CA ILE A 380 13.67 -8.43 4.94
C ILE A 380 14.38 -8.74 3.62
N GLU A 381 14.79 -9.99 3.41
CA GLU A 381 15.45 -10.40 2.15
C GLU A 381 14.58 -10.06 0.94
N ASN A 382 13.32 -10.39 0.99
CA ASN A 382 12.38 -10.11 -0.10
C ASN A 382 12.07 -8.61 -0.31
N SER A 383 12.05 -7.81 0.78
CA SER A 383 11.70 -6.39 0.69
C SER A 383 12.88 -5.48 0.36
N PHE A 384 14.09 -5.88 0.72
CA PHE A 384 15.28 -5.01 0.68
C PHE A 384 16.50 -5.68 0.05
N ASP A 385 16.35 -6.89 -0.46
CA ASP A 385 17.42 -7.72 -1.04
C ASP A 385 18.64 -7.88 -0.12
N ALA A 386 18.40 -7.94 1.19
CA ALA A 386 19.40 -8.06 2.22
C ALA A 386 19.19 -9.34 3.03
N LYS A 387 20.25 -10.09 3.31
CA LYS A 387 20.21 -11.31 4.12
C LYS A 387 20.60 -11.03 5.57
N PRO A 388 19.61 -10.71 6.44
CA PRO A 388 19.90 -10.29 7.82
C PRO A 388 20.44 -11.41 8.72
N GLU A 389 20.26 -12.66 8.32
CA GLU A 389 20.76 -13.82 9.07
C GLU A 389 22.18 -14.22 8.64
N ASN A 390 22.80 -13.57 7.66
CA ASN A 390 24.16 -13.89 7.26
C ASN A 390 25.15 -13.00 7.98
N CYS A 391 26.21 -13.60 8.50
CA CYS A 391 27.33 -12.87 9.10
C CYS A 391 27.96 -11.93 8.08
N PRO A 392 28.18 -10.64 8.42
CA PRO A 392 28.81 -9.68 7.50
C PRO A 392 30.26 -10.06 7.16
N ASP A 393 30.96 -10.77 8.06
CA ASP A 393 32.37 -11.09 7.89
C ASP A 393 32.59 -12.39 7.11
N CYS A 394 31.87 -13.48 7.44
CA CYS A 394 32.10 -14.78 6.81
C CYS A 394 30.93 -15.25 5.93
N ALA A 395 29.85 -14.49 5.82
CA ALA A 395 28.64 -14.80 5.09
C ALA A 395 27.89 -16.08 5.52
N LYS A 396 28.34 -16.77 6.58
CA LYS A 396 27.65 -17.92 7.15
C LYS A 396 26.41 -17.49 7.89
N ARG A 397 25.45 -18.38 8.02
CA ARG A 397 24.19 -18.11 8.73
C ARG A 397 24.44 -17.98 10.23
N MET A 398 24.00 -16.85 10.79
CA MET A 398 24.04 -16.58 12.22
C MET A 398 22.87 -17.28 12.93
N GLN A 399 23.10 -17.62 14.20
CA GLN A 399 22.06 -18.22 15.04
C GLN A 399 21.32 -17.15 15.84
N LEU A 400 20.00 -17.33 15.99
CA LEU A 400 19.18 -16.51 16.89
C LEU A 400 19.46 -16.92 18.33
N THR A 401 20.12 -16.05 19.08
CA THR A 401 20.56 -16.34 20.46
C THR A 401 19.70 -15.66 21.52
N VAL A 402 19.08 -14.53 21.23
CA VAL A 402 18.25 -13.79 22.18
C VAL A 402 17.02 -13.20 21.52
N VAL A 403 15.87 -13.32 22.17
CA VAL A 403 14.65 -12.57 21.85
C VAL A 403 14.23 -11.82 23.12
N TYR A 404 14.19 -10.50 23.04
CA TYR A 404 13.69 -9.65 24.11
C TYR A 404 12.40 -8.96 23.68
N SER A 405 11.34 -9.11 24.47
CA SER A 405 10.07 -8.43 24.24
C SER A 405 9.63 -7.70 25.49
N TYR A 406 9.50 -6.38 25.40
CA TYR A 406 9.04 -5.54 26.51
C TYR A 406 7.60 -5.87 26.92
N SER A 407 6.70 -6.12 25.95
CA SER A 407 5.30 -6.42 26.23
C SER A 407 5.07 -7.72 27.00
N ALA A 408 6.00 -8.66 26.91
CA ALA A 408 5.89 -9.95 27.57
C ALA A 408 6.58 -9.98 28.94
N ARG A 409 7.37 -8.97 29.32
CA ARG A 409 8.30 -8.96 30.46
C ARG A 409 9.10 -10.27 30.60
N LYS A 410 9.24 -10.99 29.50
CA LYS A 410 9.91 -12.27 29.40
C LYS A 410 11.21 -12.10 28.66
N THR A 411 12.26 -12.51 29.32
CA THR A 411 13.53 -12.78 28.69
C THR A 411 13.66 -14.27 28.53
N ILE A 412 13.91 -14.73 27.35
CA ILE A 412 14.38 -16.09 27.10
C ILE A 412 15.89 -16.04 27.25
N GLU A 413 16.42 -16.89 28.09
CA GLU A 413 17.81 -17.06 28.53
C GLU A 413 18.93 -16.19 27.91
N GLY A 414 19.83 -15.67 28.78
CA GLY A 414 21.02 -14.91 28.39
C GLY A 414 21.04 -13.42 28.77
N LEU A 415 20.01 -12.90 29.43
CA LEU A 415 19.84 -11.44 29.64
C LEU A 415 20.74 -10.82 30.69
N LYS A 416 21.35 -11.57 31.62
CA LYS A 416 22.28 -10.99 32.58
C LYS A 416 23.49 -10.38 31.88
N GLU A 417 23.95 -10.99 30.79
CA GLU A 417 25.05 -10.46 29.97
C GLU A 417 24.60 -9.30 29.04
N THR A 418 23.38 -9.35 28.56
CA THR A 418 22.84 -8.35 27.61
C THR A 418 22.68 -6.98 28.29
N HIS A 419 22.35 -6.91 29.57
CA HIS A 419 22.21 -5.64 30.29
C HIS A 419 23.50 -4.83 30.34
N THR A 420 24.64 -5.50 30.40
CA THR A 420 25.97 -4.85 30.42
C THR A 420 26.34 -4.39 28.99
N TYR A 421 26.03 -5.17 28.00
CA TYR A 421 26.29 -4.86 26.59
C TYR A 421 25.44 -3.68 26.08
N LEU A 422 24.17 -3.64 26.47
CA LEU A 422 23.24 -2.56 26.08
C LEU A 422 23.56 -1.21 26.74
N LYS A 423 24.25 -1.18 27.91
CA LYS A 423 24.70 0.09 28.53
C LYS A 423 25.57 0.94 27.60
N GLY A 424 26.33 0.32 26.70
CA GLY A 424 27.13 1.01 25.68
C GLY A 424 26.28 1.60 24.52
N TYR A 425 25.14 1.00 24.19
CA TYR A 425 24.26 1.42 23.11
C TYR A 425 23.20 2.46 23.51
N PHE A 426 22.90 2.59 24.79
CA PHE A 426 21.92 3.55 25.31
C PHE A 426 22.46 4.99 25.44
N ARG A 427 23.73 5.23 25.18
CA ARG A 427 24.22 6.62 25.05
C ARG A 427 23.77 7.16 23.70
N PRO A 428 22.92 8.21 23.67
CA PRO A 428 22.65 8.89 22.42
C PRO A 428 24.00 9.43 21.92
N LYS A 429 24.49 8.88 20.82
CA LYS A 429 25.51 9.57 20.02
C LYS A 429 24.83 10.77 19.40
N VAL A 430 24.77 11.86 20.15
CA VAL A 430 24.58 13.18 19.59
C VAL A 430 25.81 13.40 18.71
N ARG A 431 25.68 13.14 17.44
CA ARG A 431 26.64 13.67 16.46
C ARG A 431 26.22 15.11 16.24
N SER A 432 27.02 16.00 16.76
CA SER A 432 27.06 17.41 16.35
C SER A 432 27.18 17.52 14.84
N PRO A 433 26.70 18.62 14.27
CA PRO A 433 26.47 18.82 12.83
C PRO A 433 27.69 18.60 11.96
#